data_1f6e204886921237c05b4cfe341b7fd2
#
_entry.id   1f6e204886921237c05b4cfe341b7fd2
#
_cell.length_a   1.000
_cell.length_b   1.000
_cell.length_c   1.000
_cell.angle_alpha   90.00
_cell.angle_beta   90.00
_cell.angle_gamma   90.00
#
_symmetry.space_group_name_H-M   'P 1'
#
loop_
_entity.id
_entity.type
_entity.pdbx_description
1 polymer ?
#
loop_
_entity_poly.entity_id
_entity_poly.type
_entity_poly.pdbx_seq_one_letter_code
_entity_poly.pdbx_strand_id
1 'polypeptide(L)'
;MRKSRLTFAASLLAATALTLTACGGSDDVDSAETAAESAGDEAVEGKDSYEVYALLPQGNDQPYGTTYLPPMEAMAKELGVNLTITNSEYDADKQASECEVAVAAQPDGIILWPAVGDAVAPCLSAADAAGIPVWVTNSDVFDDDKPLTRGYSGPDTYGQGAASAEIMCDLVDGKDVGIIQINGLTGNATAINRDEGFTDTIAANCPNVTILAEQPGNWNKDESQIAASEMLTSVGIDNVQGIYAADDTMVAGAIDALIAQGKDPKDYVITSIGNTFLGNPLVVDGSLDGTIFQSSS
;
A
#
# COMPACT_ATOMS: atom_id res chain seq x y z
N MET A 1 -32.80 30.56 53.32
CA MET A 1 -34.01 29.98 53.94
C MET A 1 -34.36 28.68 53.28
N ARG A 2 -34.51 27.62 54.14
CA ARG A 2 -35.15 26.28 53.96
C ARG A 2 -34.74 25.45 52.72
N LYS A 3 -33.89 24.43 52.86
CA LYS A 3 -34.09 23.06 53.40
C LYS A 3 -35.31 22.34 52.84
N SER A 4 -35.10 21.25 52.06
CA SER A 4 -35.70 19.99 52.38
C SER A 4 -34.98 18.83 51.65
N ARG A 5 -34.58 17.86 52.44
CA ARG A 5 -34.09 16.52 52.09
C ARG A 5 -35.28 15.62 51.84
N LEU A 6 -35.13 14.58 51.06
CA LEU A 6 -35.66 13.25 51.42
C LEU A 6 -34.93 12.15 50.64
N THR A 7 -34.53 11.18 51.42
CA THR A 7 -33.85 9.91 51.21
C THR A 7 -34.86 8.77 51.03
N PHE A 8 -34.30 7.59 50.71
CA PHE A 8 -34.84 6.19 50.81
C PHE A 8 -35.19 5.57 49.44
N ALA A 9 -34.89 4.31 49.16
CA ALA A 9 -34.34 3.18 49.88
C ALA A 9 -33.78 2.13 48.90
N ALA A 10 -32.84 1.37 49.40
CA ALA A 10 -32.26 0.16 48.78
C ALA A 10 -33.23 -1.02 48.79
N SER A 11 -33.10 -1.92 47.84
CA SER A 11 -33.57 -3.31 48.00
C SER A 11 -32.57 -4.26 47.34
N LEU A 12 -31.84 -4.97 48.19
CA LEU A 12 -31.14 -6.23 47.93
C LEU A 12 -32.17 -7.35 47.75
N LEU A 13 -31.91 -8.25 46.81
CA LEU A 13 -32.34 -9.65 46.96
C LEU A 13 -31.35 -10.59 46.26
N ALA A 14 -31.00 -11.60 47.00
CA ALA A 14 -29.89 -12.55 46.89
C ALA A 14 -30.21 -13.77 46.01
N ALA A 15 -29.14 -14.30 45.49
CA ALA A 15 -28.68 -15.70 45.35
C ALA A 15 -29.69 -16.84 45.06
N THR A 16 -29.29 -17.68 44.06
CA THR A 16 -29.18 -19.14 44.31
C THR A 16 -28.23 -19.78 43.31
N ALA A 17 -27.21 -20.41 43.85
CA ALA A 17 -26.29 -21.32 43.17
C ALA A 17 -26.97 -22.71 43.01
N LEU A 18 -26.73 -23.36 41.89
CA LEU A 18 -26.93 -24.80 41.75
C LEU A 18 -25.72 -25.40 41.05
N THR A 19 -24.93 -26.12 41.83
CA THR A 19 -23.87 -27.02 41.44
C THR A 19 -24.45 -28.34 41.00
N LEU A 20 -24.00 -28.87 39.87
CA LEU A 20 -24.11 -30.29 39.54
C LEU A 20 -22.77 -30.78 38.99
N THR A 21 -22.10 -31.58 39.84
CA THR A 21 -20.96 -32.42 39.51
C THR A 21 -21.40 -33.69 38.84
N ALA A 22 -20.75 -34.10 37.78
CA ALA A 22 -20.62 -35.50 37.36
C ALA A 22 -19.29 -35.73 36.68
N CYS A 23 -18.54 -36.68 37.25
CA CYS A 23 -17.24 -37.21 36.77
C CYS A 23 -17.36 -38.10 35.57
N GLY A 24 -16.28 -38.18 34.78
CA GLY A 24 -15.94 -39.41 34.03
C GLY A 24 -15.05 -39.20 32.80
N GLY A 25 -13.73 -39.51 32.91
CA GLY A 25 -12.94 -40.25 31.93
C GLY A 25 -12.20 -39.50 30.83
N SER A 26 -10.93 -39.21 31.09
CA SER A 26 -9.72 -39.30 30.24
C SER A 26 -9.85 -39.47 28.71
N ASP A 27 -9.25 -38.53 27.92
CA ASP A 27 -8.00 -38.74 27.19
C ASP A 27 -7.56 -37.40 26.50
N ASP A 28 -6.25 -37.16 26.55
CA ASP A 28 -5.53 -35.99 26.09
C ASP A 28 -5.66 -35.72 24.58
N VAL A 29 -5.97 -34.49 24.17
CA VAL A 29 -5.35 -33.80 23.04
C VAL A 29 -5.31 -32.30 23.34
N ASP A 30 -4.09 -31.81 23.49
CA ASP A 30 -3.72 -30.42 23.67
C ASP A 30 -4.09 -29.61 22.40
N SER A 31 -5.10 -28.76 22.50
CA SER A 31 -5.42 -27.73 21.53
C SER A 31 -5.55 -26.41 22.27
N ALA A 32 -4.48 -25.61 22.22
CA ALA A 32 -4.50 -24.25 22.70
C ALA A 32 -5.46 -23.41 21.84
N GLU A 33 -6.70 -23.32 22.28
CA GLU A 33 -7.67 -22.36 21.80
C GLU A 33 -7.36 -21.00 22.44
N THR A 34 -6.70 -20.13 21.68
CA THR A 34 -6.55 -18.72 22.03
C THR A 34 -7.95 -18.09 22.03
N ALA A 35 -8.45 -17.75 23.20
CA ALA A 35 -9.65 -16.96 23.36
C ALA A 35 -9.42 -15.59 22.67
N ALA A 36 -10.03 -15.38 21.52
CA ALA A 36 -10.28 -14.06 21.00
C ALA A 36 -11.31 -13.40 21.91
N GLU A 37 -10.87 -12.46 22.73
CA GLU A 37 -11.78 -11.56 23.44
C GLU A 37 -12.61 -10.81 22.39
N SER A 38 -13.89 -11.12 22.36
CA SER A 38 -14.93 -10.37 21.67
C SER A 38 -14.93 -8.95 22.25
N ALA A 39 -14.30 -8.00 21.53
CA ALA A 39 -14.59 -6.58 21.70
C ALA A 39 -16.09 -6.39 21.43
N GLY A 40 -16.81 -5.92 22.43
CA GLY A 40 -18.25 -5.76 22.37
C GLY A 40 -18.66 -4.92 21.17
N ASP A 41 -19.53 -5.51 20.38
CA ASP A 41 -20.27 -4.86 19.31
C ASP A 41 -21.31 -3.93 19.99
N GLU A 42 -20.92 -2.72 20.35
CA GLU A 42 -21.88 -1.65 20.56
C GLU A 42 -22.42 -1.31 19.18
N ALA A 43 -23.60 -1.81 18.86
CA ALA A 43 -24.33 -1.43 17.67
C ALA A 43 -24.46 0.12 17.67
N VAL A 44 -23.61 0.77 16.90
CA VAL A 44 -23.78 2.18 16.55
C VAL A 44 -25.13 2.26 15.85
N GLU A 45 -26.09 3.04 16.39
CA GLU A 45 -27.35 3.33 15.70
C GLU A 45 -26.97 3.89 14.33
N GLY A 46 -27.15 3.07 13.28
CA GLY A 46 -26.65 3.36 11.94
C GLY A 46 -27.37 4.60 11.38
N LYS A 47 -26.60 5.51 10.84
CA LYS A 47 -27.12 6.53 9.93
C LYS A 47 -27.74 5.84 8.71
N ASP A 48 -28.71 6.48 8.06
CA ASP A 48 -29.29 5.99 6.79
C ASP A 48 -28.24 5.97 5.66
N SER A 49 -27.19 6.81 5.76
CA SER A 49 -26.02 6.84 4.85
C SER A 49 -24.80 7.46 5.54
N TYR A 50 -23.63 7.10 5.08
CA TYR A 50 -22.35 7.66 5.52
C TYR A 50 -21.72 8.46 4.39
N GLU A 51 -21.13 9.62 4.71
CA GLU A 51 -20.38 10.46 3.78
C GLU A 51 -18.88 10.14 3.94
N VAL A 52 -18.24 9.61 2.90
CA VAL A 52 -16.82 9.23 2.92
C VAL A 52 -16.09 9.89 1.75
N TYR A 53 -14.92 10.46 2.03
CA TYR A 53 -14.02 10.97 1.03
C TYR A 53 -12.88 9.97 0.80
N ALA A 54 -12.60 9.63 -0.45
CA ALA A 54 -11.43 8.86 -0.85
C ALA A 54 -10.46 9.77 -1.59
N LEU A 55 -9.35 10.09 -0.93
CA LEU A 55 -8.30 10.97 -1.44
C LEU A 55 -7.20 10.12 -2.06
N LEU A 56 -7.23 9.98 -3.37
CA LEU A 56 -6.40 9.03 -4.11
C LEU A 56 -5.47 9.76 -5.07
N PRO A 57 -4.24 9.22 -5.33
CA PRO A 57 -3.32 9.78 -6.32
C PRO A 57 -3.52 9.21 -7.72
N GLN A 58 -4.40 8.21 -7.88
CA GLN A 58 -4.68 7.55 -9.16
C GLN A 58 -6.17 7.53 -9.47
N GLY A 59 -6.48 7.57 -10.78
CA GLY A 59 -7.80 7.34 -11.34
C GLY A 59 -7.90 6.02 -12.10
N ASN A 60 -9.04 5.81 -12.80
CA ASN A 60 -9.26 4.64 -13.67
C ASN A 60 -8.39 4.62 -14.95
N ASP A 61 -7.59 5.62 -15.17
CA ASP A 61 -6.63 5.75 -16.27
C ASP A 61 -5.27 5.15 -15.96
N GLN A 62 -5.02 4.78 -14.70
CA GLN A 62 -3.78 4.17 -14.23
C GLN A 62 -3.97 2.66 -14.01
N PRO A 63 -2.93 1.82 -14.26
CA PRO A 63 -3.07 0.36 -14.22
C PRO A 63 -3.64 -0.19 -12.91
N TYR A 64 -3.15 0.28 -11.78
CA TYR A 64 -3.66 -0.18 -10.48
C TYR A 64 -5.04 0.40 -10.17
N GLY A 65 -5.30 1.67 -10.52
CA GLY A 65 -6.60 2.32 -10.35
C GLY A 65 -7.73 1.58 -11.06
N THR A 66 -7.48 0.99 -12.24
CA THR A 66 -8.49 0.19 -12.97
C THR A 66 -8.97 -1.04 -12.21
N THR A 67 -8.17 -1.58 -11.32
CA THR A 67 -8.52 -2.75 -10.49
C THR A 67 -8.99 -2.37 -9.10
N TYR A 68 -8.57 -1.20 -8.58
CA TYR A 68 -8.87 -0.74 -7.23
C TYR A 68 -10.20 0.02 -7.13
N LEU A 69 -10.47 0.95 -8.06
CA LEU A 69 -11.62 1.85 -7.97
C LEU A 69 -12.98 1.14 -8.18
N PRO A 70 -13.18 0.27 -9.18
CA PRO A 70 -14.49 -0.35 -9.39
C PRO A 70 -15.00 -1.18 -8.19
N PRO A 71 -14.19 -2.01 -7.52
CA PRO A 71 -14.64 -2.71 -6.31
C PRO A 71 -14.86 -1.76 -5.13
N MET A 72 -14.10 -0.67 -4.98
CA MET A 72 -14.36 0.35 -3.95
C MET A 72 -15.73 1.00 -4.15
N GLU A 73 -16.05 1.44 -5.37
CA GLU A 73 -17.34 2.03 -5.70
C GLU A 73 -18.51 1.04 -5.50
N ALA A 74 -18.30 -0.22 -5.91
CA ALA A 74 -19.30 -1.27 -5.72
C ALA A 74 -19.59 -1.54 -4.24
N MET A 75 -18.54 -1.63 -3.42
CA MET A 75 -18.66 -1.83 -1.98
C MET A 75 -19.31 -0.64 -1.28
N ALA A 76 -18.92 0.59 -1.63
CA ALA A 76 -19.55 1.80 -1.11
C ALA A 76 -21.06 1.82 -1.38
N LYS A 77 -21.48 1.45 -2.60
CA LYS A 77 -22.89 1.34 -2.98
C LYS A 77 -23.62 0.25 -2.18
N GLU A 78 -23.00 -0.91 -1.99
CA GLU A 78 -23.58 -2.03 -1.23
C GLU A 78 -23.80 -1.65 0.23
N LEU A 79 -22.84 -0.91 0.82
CA LEU A 79 -22.88 -0.47 2.21
C LEU A 79 -23.69 0.80 2.47
N GLY A 80 -24.27 1.41 1.44
CA GLY A 80 -25.03 2.67 1.56
C GLY A 80 -24.14 3.87 1.87
N VAL A 81 -22.87 3.85 1.42
CA VAL A 81 -21.90 4.93 1.59
C VAL A 81 -21.96 5.88 0.40
N ASN A 82 -22.13 7.18 0.66
CA ASN A 82 -21.94 8.24 -0.32
C ASN A 82 -20.43 8.52 -0.43
N LEU A 83 -19.80 7.98 -1.46
CA LEU A 83 -18.36 8.06 -1.67
C LEU A 83 -18.02 9.21 -2.62
N THR A 84 -17.19 10.16 -2.13
CA THR A 84 -16.57 11.20 -2.95
C THR A 84 -15.13 10.84 -3.22
N ILE A 85 -14.76 10.61 -4.48
CA ILE A 85 -13.40 10.24 -4.88
C ILE A 85 -12.71 11.46 -5.50
N THR A 86 -11.47 11.74 -5.07
CA THR A 86 -10.57 12.69 -5.72
C THR A 86 -9.38 11.96 -6.35
N ASN A 87 -8.71 12.60 -7.29
CA ASN A 87 -7.50 12.09 -7.93
C ASN A 87 -6.48 13.20 -8.04
N SER A 88 -5.44 13.14 -7.21
CA SER A 88 -4.38 14.14 -7.19
C SER A 88 -3.34 13.97 -8.31
N GLU A 89 -3.38 12.86 -9.06
CA GLU A 89 -2.39 12.58 -10.13
C GLU A 89 -0.94 12.59 -9.61
N TYR A 90 -0.74 12.10 -8.38
CA TYR A 90 0.53 12.13 -7.64
C TYR A 90 1.07 13.54 -7.33
N ASP A 91 0.28 14.59 -7.53
CA ASP A 91 0.60 15.96 -7.11
C ASP A 91 0.31 16.11 -5.61
N ALA A 92 1.36 16.31 -4.82
CA ALA A 92 1.29 16.44 -3.36
C ALA A 92 0.52 17.68 -2.91
N ASP A 93 0.69 18.82 -3.58
CA ASP A 93 0.02 20.07 -3.26
C ASP A 93 -1.49 19.99 -3.57
N LYS A 94 -1.82 19.34 -4.69
CA LYS A 94 -3.21 19.05 -5.06
C LYS A 94 -3.87 18.15 -4.02
N GLN A 95 -3.20 17.06 -3.59
CA GLN A 95 -3.76 16.15 -2.58
C GLN A 95 -3.94 16.87 -1.23
N ALA A 96 -3.00 17.73 -0.83
CA ALA A 96 -3.14 18.52 0.38
C ALA A 96 -4.37 19.45 0.31
N SER A 97 -4.58 20.12 -0.83
CA SER A 97 -5.76 20.98 -1.06
C SER A 97 -7.07 20.17 -1.06
N GLU A 98 -7.08 19.00 -1.67
CA GLU A 98 -8.23 18.08 -1.67
C GLU A 98 -8.57 17.63 -0.24
N CYS A 99 -7.54 17.40 0.59
CA CYS A 99 -7.75 17.07 1.99
C CYS A 99 -8.37 18.23 2.79
N GLU A 100 -7.92 19.47 2.59
CA GLU A 100 -8.53 20.63 3.24
C GLU A 100 -10.03 20.73 2.93
N VAL A 101 -10.41 20.48 1.67
CA VAL A 101 -11.80 20.43 1.23
C VAL A 101 -12.57 19.30 1.92
N ALA A 102 -11.98 18.11 1.99
CA ALA A 102 -12.60 16.96 2.63
C ALA A 102 -12.83 17.21 4.13
N VAL A 103 -11.83 17.72 4.85
CA VAL A 103 -11.95 18.05 6.29
C VAL A 103 -13.01 19.12 6.53
N ALA A 104 -13.06 20.16 5.68
CA ALA A 104 -14.07 21.22 5.77
C ALA A 104 -15.50 20.71 5.53
N ALA A 105 -15.67 19.65 4.75
CA ALA A 105 -16.96 19.02 4.50
C ALA A 105 -17.48 18.17 5.69
N GLN A 106 -16.65 17.93 6.71
CA GLN A 106 -16.99 17.14 7.91
C GLN A 106 -17.61 15.77 7.60
N PRO A 107 -16.91 14.92 6.80
CA PRO A 107 -17.42 13.59 6.46
C PRO A 107 -17.40 12.63 7.66
N ASP A 108 -18.05 11.50 7.53
CA ASP A 108 -18.00 10.42 8.51
C ASP A 108 -16.66 9.68 8.53
N GLY A 109 -15.86 9.80 7.45
CA GLY A 109 -14.53 9.23 7.36
C GLY A 109 -13.79 9.63 6.10
N ILE A 110 -12.48 9.44 6.14
CA ILE A 110 -11.59 9.64 5.01
C ILE A 110 -10.82 8.35 4.74
N ILE A 111 -10.77 7.94 3.48
CA ILE A 111 -9.85 6.93 2.96
C ILE A 111 -8.73 7.70 2.28
N LEU A 112 -7.49 7.51 2.74
CA LEU A 112 -6.34 8.23 2.24
C LEU A 112 -5.33 7.26 1.62
N TRP A 113 -5.01 7.46 0.35
CA TRP A 113 -3.83 6.86 -0.29
C TRP A 113 -2.81 7.98 -0.52
N PRO A 114 -1.78 8.10 0.34
CA PRO A 114 -0.81 9.17 0.25
C PRO A 114 -0.02 9.15 -1.06
N ALA A 115 0.03 10.28 -1.76
CA ALA A 115 0.97 10.48 -2.86
C ALA A 115 2.40 10.64 -2.30
N VAL A 116 2.57 11.51 -1.30
CA VAL A 116 3.82 11.77 -0.58
C VAL A 116 3.53 11.82 0.91
N GLY A 117 4.29 11.07 1.72
CA GLY A 117 4.03 10.91 3.14
C GLY A 117 4.02 12.24 3.91
N ASP A 118 5.07 13.04 3.81
CA ASP A 118 5.18 14.32 4.54
C ASP A 118 4.10 15.34 4.14
N ALA A 119 3.64 15.29 2.88
CA ALA A 119 2.65 16.23 2.38
C ALA A 119 1.25 16.03 2.98
N VAL A 120 0.94 14.81 3.47
CA VAL A 120 -0.37 14.51 4.06
C VAL A 120 -0.40 14.68 5.58
N ALA A 121 0.72 14.89 6.25
CA ALA A 121 0.79 15.05 7.71
C ALA A 121 -0.10 16.23 8.24
N PRO A 122 -0.15 17.40 7.59
CA PRO A 122 -1.09 18.46 7.98
C PRO A 122 -2.56 18.04 7.83
N CYS A 123 -2.87 17.24 6.81
CA CYS A 123 -4.20 16.67 6.58
C CYS A 123 -4.62 15.78 7.75
N LEU A 124 -3.76 14.83 8.12
CA LEU A 124 -4.01 13.90 9.22
C LEU A 124 -4.24 14.64 10.54
N SER A 125 -3.40 15.66 10.83
CA SER A 125 -3.55 16.50 12.00
C SER A 125 -4.87 17.28 12.02
N ALA A 126 -5.30 17.81 10.87
CA ALA A 126 -6.56 18.54 10.74
C ALA A 126 -7.77 17.61 10.89
N ALA A 127 -7.73 16.42 10.31
CA ALA A 127 -8.78 15.41 10.43
C ALA A 127 -8.92 14.92 11.88
N ASP A 128 -7.80 14.65 12.56
CA ASP A 128 -7.81 14.23 13.96
C ASP A 128 -8.39 15.32 14.86
N ALA A 129 -7.97 16.59 14.69
CA ALA A 129 -8.52 17.73 15.42
C ALA A 129 -10.02 17.94 15.17
N ALA A 130 -10.53 17.56 14.01
CA ALA A 130 -11.95 17.58 13.66
C ALA A 130 -12.71 16.34 14.11
N GLY A 131 -12.04 15.32 14.64
CA GLY A 131 -12.62 14.03 15.03
C GLY A 131 -13.02 13.13 13.86
N ILE A 132 -12.47 13.39 12.66
CA ILE A 132 -12.75 12.63 11.44
C ILE A 132 -11.78 11.43 11.38
N PRO A 133 -12.27 10.17 11.38
CA PRO A 133 -11.41 9.01 11.27
C PRO A 133 -10.80 8.91 9.86
N VAL A 134 -9.49 8.61 9.81
CA VAL A 134 -8.76 8.39 8.57
C VAL A 134 -8.25 6.95 8.49
N TRP A 135 -8.58 6.22 7.44
CA TRP A 135 -7.98 4.94 7.07
C TRP A 135 -7.01 5.15 5.92
N VAL A 136 -5.83 4.58 6.05
CA VAL A 136 -4.77 4.66 5.03
C VAL A 136 -4.79 3.40 4.17
N THR A 137 -4.57 3.56 2.87
CA THR A 137 -4.57 2.44 1.92
C THR A 137 -3.41 2.51 0.94
N ASN A 138 -2.99 1.35 0.45
CA ASN A 138 -2.00 1.10 -0.61
C ASN A 138 -0.58 1.65 -0.37
N SER A 139 -0.42 2.89 0.04
CA SER A 139 0.84 3.48 0.54
C SER A 139 0.63 3.92 1.97
N ASP A 140 1.51 3.52 2.89
CA ASP A 140 1.38 3.88 4.30
C ASP A 140 1.86 5.33 4.56
N VAL A 141 1.51 5.85 5.72
CA VAL A 141 2.09 7.09 6.25
C VAL A 141 3.36 6.77 7.04
N PHE A 142 4.18 7.77 7.31
CA PHE A 142 5.35 7.58 8.16
C PHE A 142 4.98 7.31 9.61
N ASP A 143 5.90 6.70 10.38
CA ASP A 143 5.63 6.20 11.72
C ASP A 143 5.11 7.27 12.68
N ASP A 144 5.58 8.50 12.56
CA ASP A 144 5.16 9.64 13.39
C ASP A 144 3.69 10.02 13.18
N ASP A 145 3.14 9.74 12.00
CA ASP A 145 1.76 10.06 11.62
C ASP A 145 0.77 8.90 11.85
N LYS A 146 1.26 7.67 12.02
CA LYS A 146 0.39 6.49 12.27
C LYS A 146 -0.58 6.67 13.44
N PRO A 147 -0.22 7.33 14.56
CA PRO A 147 -1.17 7.57 15.65
C PRO A 147 -2.39 8.42 15.27
N LEU A 148 -2.32 9.19 14.17
CA LEU A 148 -3.42 10.02 13.66
C LEU A 148 -4.37 9.24 12.75
N THR A 149 -4.08 7.98 12.47
CA THR A 149 -4.88 7.11 11.60
C THR A 149 -5.62 6.03 12.38
N ARG A 150 -6.60 5.39 11.75
CA ARG A 150 -7.31 4.23 12.31
C ARG A 150 -6.66 2.90 11.90
N GLY A 151 -5.75 2.93 10.93
CA GLY A 151 -5.01 1.78 10.46
C GLY A 151 -4.67 1.87 8.97
N TYR A 152 -3.90 0.88 8.54
CA TYR A 152 -3.46 0.71 7.16
C TYR A 152 -4.05 -0.58 6.57
N SER A 153 -4.50 -0.49 5.33
CA SER A 153 -4.92 -1.64 4.53
C SER A 153 -4.23 -1.57 3.17
N GLY A 154 -3.26 -2.42 2.95
CA GLY A 154 -2.48 -2.42 1.72
C GLY A 154 -1.42 -3.53 1.70
N PRO A 155 -0.61 -3.61 0.63
CA PRO A 155 0.42 -4.62 0.48
C PRO A 155 1.61 -4.40 1.44
N ASP A 156 2.34 -5.49 1.72
CA ASP A 156 3.68 -5.41 2.27
C ASP A 156 4.65 -4.96 1.17
N THR A 157 4.91 -3.66 1.11
CA THR A 157 5.69 -3.05 0.04
C THR A 157 7.19 -3.35 0.15
N TYR A 158 7.73 -3.55 1.36
CA TYR A 158 9.10 -4.04 1.55
C TYR A 158 9.23 -5.49 1.05
N GLY A 159 8.31 -6.37 1.44
CA GLY A 159 8.27 -7.75 0.97
C GLY A 159 8.13 -7.86 -0.55
N GLN A 160 7.41 -6.93 -1.19
CA GLN A 160 7.32 -6.89 -2.66
C GLN A 160 8.67 -6.56 -3.32
N GLY A 161 9.42 -5.58 -2.79
CA GLY A 161 10.77 -5.26 -3.24
C GLY A 161 11.72 -6.44 -3.07
N ALA A 162 11.69 -7.05 -1.89
CA ALA A 162 12.48 -8.24 -1.58
C ALA A 162 12.18 -9.42 -2.53
N ALA A 163 10.91 -9.71 -2.78
CA ALA A 163 10.52 -10.79 -3.70
C ALA A 163 10.97 -10.54 -5.15
N SER A 164 10.93 -9.28 -5.62
CA SER A 164 11.45 -8.91 -6.93
C SER A 164 12.97 -9.12 -7.03
N ALA A 165 13.70 -8.80 -5.95
CA ALA A 165 15.13 -9.06 -5.86
C ALA A 165 15.45 -10.57 -5.83
N GLU A 166 14.66 -11.39 -5.13
CA GLU A 166 14.82 -12.84 -5.13
C GLU A 166 14.71 -13.43 -6.53
N ILE A 167 13.72 -12.99 -7.33
CA ILE A 167 13.60 -13.40 -8.73
C ILE A 167 14.86 -13.01 -9.51
N MET A 168 15.35 -11.79 -9.35
CA MET A 168 16.57 -11.33 -10.00
C MET A 168 17.78 -12.17 -9.60
N CYS A 169 17.97 -12.44 -8.31
CA CYS A 169 19.06 -13.27 -7.80
C CYS A 169 19.06 -14.67 -8.40
N ASP A 170 17.88 -15.31 -8.49
CA ASP A 170 17.71 -16.64 -9.08
C ASP A 170 18.09 -16.64 -10.57
N LEU A 171 17.69 -15.61 -11.31
CA LEU A 171 17.92 -15.50 -12.75
C LEU A 171 19.38 -15.19 -13.13
N VAL A 172 20.07 -14.41 -12.31
CA VAL A 172 21.49 -14.09 -12.57
C VAL A 172 22.41 -15.28 -12.27
N ASP A 173 21.96 -16.25 -11.47
CA ASP A 173 22.65 -17.54 -11.22
C ASP A 173 24.14 -17.36 -10.84
N GLY A 174 24.42 -16.43 -9.93
CA GLY A 174 25.75 -16.15 -9.41
C GLY A 174 26.71 -15.44 -10.34
N LYS A 175 26.25 -14.97 -11.51
CA LYS A 175 27.09 -14.17 -12.43
C LYS A 175 27.21 -12.73 -11.94
N ASP A 176 28.35 -12.11 -12.22
CA ASP A 176 28.49 -10.65 -12.02
C ASP A 176 27.60 -9.90 -13.00
N VAL A 177 26.66 -9.10 -12.46
CA VAL A 177 25.65 -8.39 -13.22
C VAL A 177 25.56 -6.94 -12.78
N GLY A 178 25.67 -6.02 -13.72
CA GLY A 178 25.34 -4.60 -13.51
C GLY A 178 23.89 -4.32 -13.86
N ILE A 179 23.18 -3.64 -12.98
CA ILE A 179 21.78 -3.26 -13.22
C ILE A 179 21.57 -1.76 -13.09
N ILE A 180 20.48 -1.28 -13.70
CA ILE A 180 19.90 0.03 -13.37
C ILE A 180 18.60 -0.18 -12.60
N GLN A 181 18.29 0.76 -11.70
CA GLN A 181 17.12 0.72 -10.83
C GLN A 181 16.23 1.94 -11.05
N ILE A 182 14.93 1.72 -11.28
CA ILE A 182 13.95 2.77 -11.47
C ILE A 182 12.99 2.76 -10.27
N ASN A 183 13.14 3.75 -9.41
CA ASN A 183 12.37 3.90 -8.18
C ASN A 183 11.03 4.61 -8.44
N GLY A 184 10.09 4.49 -7.48
CA GLY A 184 8.82 5.21 -7.53
C GLY A 184 8.99 6.71 -7.27
N LEU A 185 7.89 7.36 -6.87
CA LEU A 185 7.87 8.79 -6.54
C LEU A 185 8.67 9.07 -5.27
N THR A 186 9.57 10.05 -5.33
CA THR A 186 10.35 10.48 -4.16
C THR A 186 9.44 10.92 -2.99
N GLY A 187 9.72 10.40 -1.80
CA GLY A 187 8.93 10.68 -0.59
C GLY A 187 7.64 9.86 -0.45
N ASN A 188 7.37 8.96 -1.38
CA ASN A 188 6.27 8.01 -1.28
C ASN A 188 6.73 6.77 -0.49
N ALA A 189 5.99 6.37 0.55
CA ALA A 189 6.37 5.25 1.42
C ALA A 189 6.47 3.91 0.67
N THR A 190 5.61 3.67 -0.31
CA THR A 190 5.70 2.47 -1.17
C THR A 190 7.00 2.46 -1.98
N ALA A 191 7.42 3.61 -2.52
CA ALA A 191 8.66 3.72 -3.26
C ALA A 191 9.88 3.42 -2.38
N ILE A 192 9.91 4.02 -1.19
CA ILE A 192 10.98 3.83 -0.20
C ILE A 192 11.06 2.36 0.23
N ASN A 193 9.96 1.76 0.63
CA ASN A 193 9.95 0.39 1.12
C ASN A 193 10.31 -0.63 0.03
N ARG A 194 9.85 -0.46 -1.22
CA ARG A 194 10.22 -1.33 -2.34
C ARG A 194 11.71 -1.21 -2.67
N ASP A 195 12.25 0.01 -2.64
CA ASP A 195 13.68 0.27 -2.82
C ASP A 195 14.51 -0.42 -1.74
N GLU A 196 14.18 -0.21 -0.45
CA GLU A 196 14.86 -0.84 0.67
C GLU A 196 14.77 -2.37 0.59
N GLY A 197 13.57 -2.92 0.36
CA GLY A 197 13.39 -4.37 0.24
C GLY A 197 14.19 -4.99 -0.90
N PHE A 198 14.24 -4.33 -2.05
CA PHE A 198 15.04 -4.78 -3.19
C PHE A 198 16.54 -4.71 -2.88
N THR A 199 17.02 -3.57 -2.42
CA THR A 199 18.44 -3.30 -2.19
C THR A 199 19.02 -4.18 -1.07
N ASP A 200 18.30 -4.31 0.05
CA ASP A 200 18.71 -5.16 1.17
C ASP A 200 18.81 -6.64 0.75
N THR A 201 17.84 -7.11 -0.05
CA THR A 201 17.82 -8.49 -0.52
C THR A 201 18.93 -8.76 -1.53
N ILE A 202 19.20 -7.85 -2.48
CA ILE A 202 20.35 -7.94 -3.39
C ILE A 202 21.65 -8.02 -2.59
N ALA A 203 21.84 -7.13 -1.62
CA ALA A 203 23.06 -7.10 -0.81
C ALA A 203 23.26 -8.39 0.01
N ALA A 204 22.19 -8.98 0.51
CA ALA A 204 22.22 -10.20 1.32
C ALA A 204 22.38 -11.49 0.51
N ASN A 205 21.64 -11.61 -0.62
CA ASN A 205 21.44 -12.88 -1.30
C ASN A 205 22.28 -13.00 -2.59
N CYS A 206 22.53 -11.91 -3.30
CA CYS A 206 23.30 -11.92 -4.55
C CYS A 206 24.26 -10.71 -4.68
N PRO A 207 25.29 -10.64 -3.85
CA PRO A 207 26.25 -9.51 -3.82
C PRO A 207 27.07 -9.36 -5.11
N ASN A 208 26.93 -10.27 -6.07
CA ASN A 208 27.44 -10.19 -7.43
C ASN A 208 26.58 -9.30 -8.34
N VAL A 209 25.39 -8.88 -7.92
CA VAL A 209 24.59 -7.85 -8.59
C VAL A 209 25.03 -6.47 -8.09
N THR A 210 25.37 -5.59 -9.03
CA THR A 210 25.77 -4.21 -8.71
C THR A 210 24.77 -3.23 -9.29
N ILE A 211 24.17 -2.40 -8.45
CA ILE A 211 23.34 -1.27 -8.90
C ILE A 211 24.27 -0.17 -9.40
N LEU A 212 24.31 0.01 -10.73
CA LEU A 212 25.21 0.97 -11.41
C LEU A 212 24.66 2.40 -11.38
N ALA A 213 23.34 2.53 -11.42
CA ALA A 213 22.63 3.80 -11.33
C ALA A 213 21.20 3.57 -10.88
N GLU A 214 20.63 4.58 -10.21
CA GLU A 214 19.24 4.62 -9.79
C GLU A 214 18.63 6.00 -10.05
N GLN A 215 17.36 6.04 -10.44
CA GLN A 215 16.59 7.28 -10.62
C GLN A 215 15.10 7.05 -10.35
N PRO A 216 14.36 8.08 -9.90
CA PRO A 216 12.91 7.99 -9.80
C PRO A 216 12.26 7.99 -11.20
N GLY A 217 11.26 7.14 -11.38
CA GLY A 217 10.38 7.11 -12.55
C GLY A 217 8.98 7.64 -12.25
N ASN A 218 8.73 8.05 -10.98
CA ASN A 218 7.54 8.77 -10.51
C ASN A 218 6.19 8.10 -10.85
N TRP A 219 6.16 6.76 -10.91
CA TRP A 219 5.00 5.97 -11.33
C TRP A 219 4.51 6.30 -12.75
N ASN A 220 5.39 6.86 -13.59
CA ASN A 220 5.08 7.38 -14.91
C ASN A 220 5.94 6.68 -15.98
N LYS A 221 5.30 6.21 -17.06
CA LYS A 221 5.97 5.48 -18.13
C LYS A 221 6.99 6.34 -18.89
N ASP A 222 6.59 7.56 -19.24
CA ASP A 222 7.42 8.44 -20.08
C ASP A 222 8.63 8.96 -19.30
N GLU A 223 8.43 9.32 -18.02
CA GLU A 223 9.52 9.72 -17.12
C GLU A 223 10.50 8.58 -16.88
N SER A 224 9.99 7.35 -16.72
CA SER A 224 10.82 6.16 -16.58
C SER A 224 11.61 5.84 -17.83
N GLN A 225 11.04 6.06 -19.02
CA GLN A 225 11.77 5.92 -20.28
C GLN A 225 12.92 6.92 -20.37
N ILE A 226 12.70 8.16 -19.95
CA ILE A 226 13.74 9.20 -19.91
C ILE A 226 14.82 8.80 -18.89
N ALA A 227 14.46 8.47 -17.66
CA ALA A 227 15.38 8.07 -16.60
C ALA A 227 16.23 6.86 -17.01
N ALA A 228 15.60 5.82 -17.58
CA ALA A 228 16.31 4.65 -18.08
C ALA A 228 17.29 5.01 -19.20
N SER A 229 16.88 5.84 -20.17
CA SER A 229 17.73 6.27 -21.28
C SER A 229 18.96 7.05 -20.78
N GLU A 230 18.78 7.92 -19.81
CA GLU A 230 19.86 8.69 -19.17
C GLU A 230 20.82 7.78 -18.40
N MET A 231 20.29 6.85 -17.58
CA MET A 231 21.10 5.89 -16.84
C MET A 231 21.89 4.97 -17.78
N LEU A 232 21.24 4.36 -18.76
CA LEU A 232 21.90 3.50 -19.77
C LEU A 232 23.03 4.22 -20.51
N THR A 233 22.84 5.51 -20.80
CA THR A 233 23.86 6.33 -21.44
C THR A 233 25.01 6.64 -20.49
N SER A 234 24.71 7.00 -19.23
CA SER A 234 25.71 7.44 -18.24
C SER A 234 26.64 6.32 -17.79
N VAL A 235 26.11 5.12 -17.57
CA VAL A 235 26.90 3.96 -17.13
C VAL A 235 27.48 3.17 -18.32
N GLY A 236 26.99 3.42 -19.55
CA GLY A 236 27.28 2.65 -20.75
C GLY A 236 26.43 1.39 -20.84
N ILE A 237 25.57 1.32 -21.85
CA ILE A 237 24.55 0.26 -21.99
C ILE A 237 25.14 -1.16 -21.99
N ASP A 238 26.39 -1.33 -22.46
CA ASP A 238 27.06 -2.64 -22.49
C ASP A 238 27.54 -3.11 -21.11
N ASN A 239 27.50 -2.23 -20.10
CA ASN A 239 27.76 -2.57 -18.69
C ASN A 239 26.49 -3.00 -17.96
N VAL A 240 25.32 -2.86 -18.56
CA VAL A 240 24.02 -3.18 -17.97
C VAL A 240 23.53 -4.53 -18.50
N GLN A 241 23.22 -5.45 -17.60
CA GLN A 241 22.66 -6.77 -17.89
C GLN A 241 21.29 -6.97 -17.28
N GLY A 242 20.82 -6.04 -16.45
CA GLY A 242 19.49 -6.14 -15.85
C GLY A 242 18.88 -4.80 -15.50
N ILE A 243 17.57 -4.82 -15.25
CA ILE A 243 16.76 -3.66 -14.84
C ILE A 243 15.79 -4.09 -13.76
N TYR A 244 15.75 -3.33 -12.69
CA TYR A 244 14.62 -3.36 -11.75
C TYR A 244 13.81 -2.08 -11.90
N ALA A 245 12.47 -2.21 -11.92
CA ALA A 245 11.57 -1.08 -11.81
C ALA A 245 10.52 -1.35 -10.72
N ALA A 246 10.25 -0.35 -9.90
CA ALA A 246 9.38 -0.49 -8.74
C ALA A 246 7.89 -0.68 -9.10
N ASP A 247 7.49 -0.56 -10.37
CA ASP A 247 6.20 -1.01 -10.88
C ASP A 247 6.19 -1.32 -12.39
N ASP A 248 5.09 -1.95 -12.85
CA ASP A 248 4.91 -2.36 -14.26
C ASP A 248 4.78 -1.17 -15.22
N THR A 249 4.28 -0.03 -14.77
CA THR A 249 4.20 1.20 -15.58
C THR A 249 5.60 1.68 -15.94
N MET A 250 6.47 1.69 -14.94
CA MET A 250 7.84 2.15 -15.07
C MET A 250 8.70 1.16 -15.84
N VAL A 251 8.53 -0.16 -15.62
CA VAL A 251 9.28 -1.16 -16.38
C VAL A 251 8.96 -1.11 -17.88
N ALA A 252 7.70 -0.82 -18.24
CA ALA A 252 7.32 -0.64 -19.63
C ALA A 252 8.08 0.55 -20.28
N GLY A 253 8.30 1.63 -19.54
CA GLY A 253 9.14 2.76 -19.97
C GLY A 253 10.60 2.37 -20.13
N ALA A 254 11.15 1.59 -19.19
CA ALA A 254 12.54 1.10 -19.28
C ALA A 254 12.78 0.17 -20.47
N ILE A 255 11.82 -0.71 -20.75
CA ILE A 255 11.84 -1.59 -21.92
C ILE A 255 11.82 -0.77 -23.23
N ASP A 256 10.97 0.25 -23.30
CA ASP A 256 10.92 1.16 -24.43
C ASP A 256 12.28 1.89 -24.64
N ALA A 257 12.97 2.24 -23.54
CA ALA A 257 14.32 2.85 -23.61
C ALA A 257 15.37 1.88 -24.18
N LEU A 258 15.35 0.60 -23.80
CA LEU A 258 16.23 -0.43 -24.39
C LEU A 258 15.97 -0.58 -25.88
N ILE A 259 14.70 -0.71 -26.29
CA ILE A 259 14.30 -0.86 -27.69
C ILE A 259 14.74 0.37 -28.51
N ALA A 260 14.56 1.58 -27.97
CA ALA A 260 14.98 2.82 -28.63
C ALA A 260 16.50 2.89 -28.87
N GLN A 261 17.29 2.20 -28.04
CA GLN A 261 18.75 2.07 -28.20
C GLN A 261 19.18 0.83 -29.00
N GLY A 262 18.21 0.14 -29.64
CA GLY A 262 18.46 -1.00 -30.51
C GLY A 262 18.81 -2.30 -29.77
N LYS A 263 18.46 -2.42 -28.50
CA LYS A 263 18.65 -3.63 -27.69
C LYS A 263 17.36 -4.45 -27.65
N ASP A 264 17.50 -5.77 -27.56
CA ASP A 264 16.37 -6.67 -27.29
C ASP A 264 16.20 -6.82 -25.77
N PRO A 265 15.04 -6.47 -25.18
CA PRO A 265 14.81 -6.63 -23.74
C PRO A 265 15.04 -8.07 -23.25
N LYS A 266 14.85 -9.07 -24.09
CA LYS A 266 15.04 -10.50 -23.77
C LYS A 266 16.51 -10.89 -23.50
N ASP A 267 17.45 -10.01 -23.81
CA ASP A 267 18.87 -10.21 -23.51
C ASP A 267 19.23 -9.70 -22.10
N TYR A 268 18.27 -9.14 -21.35
CA TYR A 268 18.43 -8.54 -20.02
C TYR A 268 17.60 -9.30 -18.99
N VAL A 269 18.06 -9.28 -17.73
CA VAL A 269 17.25 -9.73 -16.59
C VAL A 269 16.41 -8.56 -16.09
N ILE A 270 15.10 -8.62 -16.30
CA ILE A 270 14.18 -7.51 -15.97
C ILE A 270 13.13 -7.98 -14.99
N THR A 271 13.01 -7.27 -13.85
CA THR A 271 11.99 -7.55 -12.84
C THR A 271 11.21 -6.30 -12.46
N SER A 272 9.94 -6.48 -12.07
CA SER A 272 9.06 -5.40 -11.62
C SER A 272 8.05 -5.85 -10.56
N ILE A 273 7.12 -4.96 -10.23
CA ILE A 273 6.04 -5.19 -9.27
C ILE A 273 4.72 -4.68 -9.88
N GLY A 274 3.63 -5.42 -9.66
CA GLY A 274 2.28 -5.01 -10.07
C GLY A 274 1.44 -6.17 -10.56
N ASN A 275 1.96 -6.94 -11.51
CA ASN A 275 1.23 -7.97 -12.27
C ASN A 275 -0.03 -7.40 -12.94
N THR A 276 0.13 -6.22 -13.53
CA THR A 276 -0.93 -5.43 -14.15
C THR A 276 -1.19 -5.81 -15.61
N PHE A 277 -2.16 -5.18 -16.24
CA PHE A 277 -2.39 -5.32 -17.68
C PHE A 277 -1.22 -4.79 -18.54
N LEU A 278 -0.30 -3.99 -17.97
CA LEU A 278 0.94 -3.57 -18.64
C LEU A 278 2.05 -4.62 -18.48
N GLY A 279 2.25 -5.17 -17.27
CA GLY A 279 3.30 -6.12 -16.99
C GLY A 279 3.03 -7.52 -17.57
N ASN A 280 1.78 -8.00 -17.46
CA ASN A 280 1.43 -9.34 -17.92
C ASN A 280 1.78 -9.64 -19.39
N PRO A 281 1.49 -8.77 -20.37
CA PRO A 281 1.88 -9.00 -21.75
C PRO A 281 3.40 -9.08 -21.93
N LEU A 282 4.17 -8.29 -21.17
CA LEU A 282 5.63 -8.29 -21.23
C LEU A 282 6.24 -9.57 -20.66
N VAL A 283 5.62 -10.16 -19.63
CA VAL A 283 6.02 -11.49 -19.13
C VAL A 283 5.69 -12.57 -20.16
N VAL A 284 4.52 -12.50 -20.78
CA VAL A 284 4.09 -13.49 -21.79
C VAL A 284 4.97 -13.49 -23.03
N ASP A 285 5.43 -12.32 -23.49
CA ASP A 285 6.29 -12.22 -24.65
C ASP A 285 7.79 -12.39 -24.32
N GLY A 286 8.15 -12.41 -23.02
CA GLY A 286 9.50 -12.62 -22.51
C GLY A 286 10.36 -11.36 -22.48
N SER A 287 9.76 -10.16 -22.56
CA SER A 287 10.45 -8.87 -22.38
C SER A 287 10.61 -8.47 -20.91
N LEU A 288 9.89 -9.14 -20.00
CA LEU A 288 9.94 -9.01 -18.56
C LEU A 288 10.03 -10.43 -17.96
N ASP A 289 11.02 -10.70 -17.13
CA ASP A 289 11.21 -12.04 -16.55
C ASP A 289 10.26 -12.33 -15.41
N GLY A 290 9.90 -11.31 -14.64
CA GLY A 290 8.97 -11.46 -13.52
C GLY A 290 8.39 -10.15 -13.01
N THR A 291 7.15 -10.24 -12.54
CA THR A 291 6.47 -9.14 -11.84
C THR A 291 5.77 -9.67 -10.60
N ILE A 292 5.96 -8.99 -9.47
CA ILE A 292 5.36 -9.37 -8.19
C ILE A 292 3.91 -8.89 -8.15
N PHE A 293 3.00 -9.79 -7.77
CA PHE A 293 1.59 -9.43 -7.66
C PHE A 293 1.34 -8.41 -6.56
N GLN A 294 0.62 -7.34 -6.89
CA GLN A 294 0.08 -6.38 -5.94
C GLN A 294 -1.44 -6.55 -5.86
N SER A 295 -1.93 -6.99 -4.70
CA SER A 295 -3.37 -7.10 -4.46
C SER A 295 -4.02 -5.72 -4.44
N SER A 296 -5.22 -5.62 -5.02
CA SER A 296 -6.10 -4.45 -4.95
C SER A 296 -7.29 -4.66 -4.01
N SER A 297 -7.30 -5.78 -3.28
CA SER A 297 -8.38 -6.16 -2.34
C SER A 297 -7.83 -6.52 -0.97
#